data_28dd181a3a40f2c5a821cc8c189b66cd
#
_entry.id   28dd181a3a40f2c5a821cc8c189b66cd
#
_cell.length_a   1.000
_cell.length_b   1.000
_cell.length_c   1.000
_cell.angle_alpha   90.00
_cell.angle_beta   90.00
_cell.angle_gamma   90.00
#
_symmetry.space_group_name_H-M   'P 1'
#
loop_
_entity.id
_entity.type
_entity.pdbx_description
1 polymer ?
#
loop_
_entity_poly.entity_id
_entity_poly.type
_entity_poly.pdbx_seq_one_letter_code
_entity_poly.pdbx_strand_id
1 'polypeptide(L)' 'MLETTAEVSCPYCGEAITLLLDLSVEEQSYIEDCSVCCQPMTVSYRAEEGELAELSVEAAG' A
#
# COMPACT_ATOMS: atom_id res chain seq x y z
N MET A 1 -18.48 2.60 -2.75
CA MET A 1 -17.03 2.54 -2.99
C MET A 1 -16.35 1.88 -1.79
N LEU A 2 -15.56 0.85 -2.02
CA LEU A 2 -14.95 0.07 -0.95
C LEU A 2 -13.50 0.51 -0.75
N GLU A 3 -13.28 1.35 0.24
CA GLU A 3 -11.95 1.84 0.54
C GLU A 3 -11.59 1.51 1.99
N THR A 4 -10.31 1.26 2.22
CA THR A 4 -9.79 1.05 3.57
C THR A 4 -8.43 1.72 3.68
N THR A 5 -8.01 1.99 4.91
CA THR A 5 -6.65 2.48 5.17
C THR A 5 -5.84 1.37 5.79
N ALA A 6 -4.56 1.34 5.48
CA ALA A 6 -3.64 0.37 6.06
C ALA A 6 -2.37 1.09 6.47
N GLU A 7 -1.84 0.73 7.63
CA GLU A 7 -0.59 1.29 8.11
C GLU A 7 0.53 0.32 7.75
N VAL A 8 1.55 0.84 7.08
CA VAL A 8 2.70 0.03 6.65
C VAL A 8 3.99 0.74 7.06
N SER A 9 5.07 -0.02 7.13
CA SER A 9 6.39 0.53 7.39
C SER A 9 7.11 0.83 6.09
N CYS A 10 7.65 2.02 5.97
CA CYS A 10 8.44 2.39 4.80
C CYS A 10 9.70 1.51 4.74
N PRO A 11 10.00 0.89 3.58
CA PRO A 11 11.18 0.04 3.47
C PRO A 11 12.51 0.80 3.48
N TYR A 12 12.46 2.13 3.40
CA TYR A 12 13.66 2.96 3.41
C TYR A 12 13.93 3.58 4.77
N CYS A 13 12.94 4.30 5.32
CA CYS A 13 13.14 5.04 6.58
C CYS A 13 12.53 4.35 7.80
N GLY A 14 11.71 3.32 7.60
CA GLY A 14 11.11 2.57 8.70
C GLY A 14 9.94 3.25 9.39
N GLU A 15 9.52 4.42 8.92
CA GLU A 15 8.40 5.12 9.51
C GLU A 15 7.06 4.49 9.12
N ALA A 16 6.10 4.54 10.04
CA ALA A 16 4.76 4.07 9.75
C ALA A 16 4.04 5.09 8.88
N ILE A 17 3.47 4.63 7.79
CA ILE A 17 2.73 5.47 6.86
C ILE A 17 1.36 4.84 6.62
N THR A 18 0.37 5.69 6.33
CA THR A 18 -0.99 5.23 6.08
C THR A 18 -1.27 5.27 4.58
N LEU A 19 -1.74 4.16 4.05
CA LEU A 19 -2.12 4.05 2.64
C LEU A 19 -3.62 3.92 2.51
N LEU A 20 -4.18 4.53 1.46
CA LEU A 20 -5.59 4.38 1.13
C LEU A 20 -5.69 3.33 0.02
N LEU A 21 -6.43 2.27 0.27
CA LEU A 21 -6.57 1.16 -0.65
C LEU A 21 -8.00 1.03 -1.13
N ASP A 22 -8.16 0.77 -2.43
CA ASP A 22 -9.47 0.59 -3.05
C ASP A 22 -9.79 -0.91 -3.13
N LEU A 23 -10.72 -1.35 -2.31
CA LEU A 23 -11.08 -2.76 -2.24
C LEU A 23 -12.07 -3.19 -3.33
N SER A 24 -12.50 -2.27 -4.19
CA SER A 24 -13.32 -2.61 -5.34
C SER A 24 -12.48 -3.24 -6.45
N VAL A 25 -11.16 -3.13 -6.35
CA VAL A 25 -10.21 -3.75 -7.27
C VAL A 25 -9.68 -5.01 -6.62
N GLU A 26 -9.82 -6.16 -7.29
CA GLU A 26 -9.38 -7.43 -6.72
C GLU A 26 -7.88 -7.51 -6.48
N GLU A 27 -7.11 -6.90 -7.37
CA GLU A 27 -5.65 -6.94 -7.26
C GLU A 27 -5.09 -5.68 -7.91
N GLN A 28 -4.11 -5.08 -7.27
CA GLN A 28 -3.49 -3.88 -7.81
C GLN A 28 -2.05 -3.77 -7.34
N SER A 29 -1.21 -3.21 -8.21
CA SER A 29 0.19 -2.92 -7.89
C SER A 29 0.50 -1.56 -8.47
N TYR A 30 1.12 -0.69 -7.68
CA TYR A 30 1.43 0.67 -8.13
C TYR A 30 2.58 1.24 -7.31
N ILE A 31 3.09 2.40 -7.75
CA ILE A 31 4.16 3.10 -7.05
C ILE A 31 3.54 4.21 -6.20
N GLU A 32 3.92 4.25 -4.93
CA GLU A 32 3.49 5.28 -3.99
C GLU A 32 4.73 5.86 -3.31
N ASP A 33 4.77 7.18 -3.16
CA ASP A 33 5.90 7.82 -2.49
C ASP A 33 5.70 7.81 -0.97
N CYS A 34 6.78 7.53 -0.25
CA CYS A 34 6.75 7.64 1.20
C CYS A 34 6.51 9.09 1.60
N SER A 35 5.59 9.32 2.53
CA SER A 35 5.27 10.68 2.99
C SER A 35 6.34 11.29 3.88
N VAL A 36 7.31 10.50 4.32
CA VAL A 36 8.38 10.96 5.21
C VAL A 36 9.68 11.18 4.44
N CYS A 37 10.17 10.16 3.74
CA CYS A 37 11.45 10.24 3.03
C CYS A 37 11.30 10.47 1.52
N CYS A 38 10.08 10.49 1.01
CA CYS A 38 9.76 10.75 -0.40
C CYS A 38 10.37 9.74 -1.39
N GLN A 39 10.71 8.54 -0.93
CA GLN A 39 11.24 7.51 -1.81
C GLN A 39 10.11 6.67 -2.39
N PRO A 40 10.25 6.20 -3.64
CA PRO A 40 9.21 5.41 -4.28
C PRO A 40 9.13 3.99 -3.71
N MET A 41 7.91 3.54 -3.46
CA MET A 41 7.65 2.21 -2.94
C MET A 41 6.70 1.48 -3.87
N THR A 42 6.91 0.19 -4.08
CA THR A 42 5.97 -0.63 -4.81
C THR A 42 4.95 -1.17 -3.82
N VAL A 43 3.70 -0.79 -4.03
CA VAL A 43 2.59 -1.26 -3.20
C VAL A 43 1.79 -2.28 -4.00
N SER A 44 1.63 -3.47 -3.44
CA SER A 44 0.84 -4.53 -4.07
C SER A 44 -0.19 -5.02 -3.06
N TYR A 45 -1.42 -5.16 -3.50
CA TYR A 45 -2.44 -5.69 -2.61
C TYR A 45 -3.48 -6.49 -3.37
N ARG A 46 -4.17 -7.33 -2.64
CA ARG A 46 -5.26 -8.13 -3.17
C ARG A 46 -6.44 -8.05 -2.22
N ALA A 47 -7.62 -7.86 -2.77
CA ALA A 47 -8.87 -7.81 -2.02
C ALA A 47 -9.74 -8.98 -2.42
N GLU A 48 -10.44 -9.55 -1.46
CA GLU A 48 -11.40 -10.64 -1.70
C GLU A 48 -12.70 -10.29 -1.00
N GLU A 49 -13.79 -10.33 -1.75
CA GLU A 49 -15.12 -10.08 -1.22
C GLU A 49 -15.23 -8.75 -0.45
N GLY A 50 -14.56 -7.71 -0.94
CA GLY A 50 -14.60 -6.41 -0.32
C GLY A 50 -13.70 -6.25 0.91
N GLU A 51 -12.82 -7.21 1.15
CA GLU A 51 -11.90 -7.17 2.27
C GLU A 51 -10.45 -7.28 1.78
N LEU A 52 -9.55 -6.68 2.51
CA LEU A 52 -8.13 -6.75 2.18
C LEU A 52 -7.59 -8.13 2.54
N ALA A 53 -7.16 -8.88 1.54
CA ALA A 53 -6.62 -10.23 1.71
C ALA A 53 -5.10 -10.22 1.89
N GLU A 54 -4.40 -9.42 1.08
CA GLU A 54 -2.94 -9.34 1.14
C GLU A 54 -2.48 -7.92 0.88
N LEU A 55 -1.38 -7.53 1.50
CA LEU A 55 -0.76 -6.24 1.30
C LEU A 55 0.75 -6.40 1.41
N SER A 56 1.47 -5.84 0.46
CA SER A 56 2.92 -5.91 0.43
C SER A 56 3.46 -4.56 -0.02
N VAL A 57 4.53 -4.11 0.62
CA VAL A 57 5.21 -2.86 0.26
C VAL A 57 6.69 -3.16 0.15
N GLU A 58 7.30 -2.79 -0.96
CA GLU A 58 8.71 -3.03 -1.22
C GLU A 58 9.39 -1.77 -1.76
N ALA A 59 10.69 -1.72 -1.61
CA ALA A 59 11.49 -0.64 -2.20
C ALA A 59 11.43 -0.76 -3.73
N ALA A 60 11.09 0.34 -4.40
CA ALA A 60 10.95 0.34 -5.86
C ALA A 60 12.24 0.71 -6.60
N GLY A 61 13.19 1.29 -5.90
CA GLY A 61 14.43 1.77 -6.50
C GLY A 61 15.65 0.98 -6.21
#